data_113c2eb040ffe398adc7e4505a2b5e1e
#
_entry.id   113c2eb040ffe398adc7e4505a2b5e1e
#
_cell.length_a   1.000
_cell.length_b   1.000
_cell.length_c   1.000
_cell.angle_alpha   90.00
_cell.angle_beta   90.00
_cell.angle_gamma   90.00
#
_symmetry.space_group_name_H-M   'P 1'
#
loop_
_entity.id
_entity.type
_entity.pdbx_description
1 polymer ?
#
loop_
_entity_poly.entity_id
_entity_poly.type
_entity_poly.pdbx_seq_one_letter_code
_entity_poly.pdbx_strand_id
1 'polypeptide(L)'
;MMTQDTSERERRVVVVTGGGTGIGRAIAGAFAADGERVVLLGRRADVLARAAERLQAEAPNAAVLWHRCDVSVPDEVEGFRQWLLSEVGPTVDVLVNNAGGVSSVPGDAPLREAAAHAWDILGSNLVGTYLMVHALLPHLRRPGGRIINISSIAALRGGGGMYSAAKAGVLGLTYSLAGDLGPEGITVNAVAPGMVLDTEFFGDRMTPEREARTVAQTPMRRPGHPRDIAAAVHYLASDDASFVTGEVLHVNGGWLFGR
;
A
#
# COMPACT_ATOMS: atom_id res chain seq x y z
N MET A 1 5.79 45.52 3.68
CA MET A 1 5.76 44.66 4.89
C MET A 1 4.66 43.66 4.63
N MET A 2 5.00 42.55 3.92
CA MET A 2 4.07 41.48 3.61
C MET A 2 4.10 40.50 4.77
N THR A 3 3.05 40.46 5.56
CA THR A 3 2.81 39.41 6.54
C THR A 3 2.60 38.11 5.78
N GLN A 4 3.54 37.20 5.87
CA GLN A 4 3.33 35.82 5.48
C GLN A 4 2.26 35.25 6.43
N ASP A 5 1.04 35.13 5.88
CA ASP A 5 -0.01 34.31 6.45
C ASP A 5 0.41 32.85 6.23
N THR A 6 1.19 32.32 7.16
CA THR A 6 1.37 30.87 7.29
C THR A 6 0.11 30.34 7.95
N SER A 7 -1.00 30.28 7.17
CA SER A 7 -2.12 29.45 7.56
C SER A 7 -1.54 28.05 7.81
N GLU A 8 -1.64 27.54 9.04
CA GLU A 8 -1.26 26.16 9.36
C GLU A 8 -1.99 25.25 8.40
N ARG A 9 -1.27 24.71 7.41
CA ARG A 9 -1.84 23.71 6.50
C ARG A 9 -2.34 22.57 7.36
N GLU A 10 -3.64 22.32 7.32
CA GLU A 10 -4.24 21.20 8.02
C GLU A 10 -3.52 19.91 7.57
N ARG A 11 -3.00 19.14 8.53
CA ARG A 11 -2.25 17.90 8.25
C ARG A 11 -3.18 16.91 7.59
N ARG A 12 -2.77 16.37 6.45
CA ARG A 12 -3.51 15.29 5.80
C ARG A 12 -3.48 14.03 6.67
N VAL A 13 -4.57 13.29 6.64
CA VAL A 13 -4.66 11.96 7.27
C VAL A 13 -4.35 10.89 6.22
N VAL A 14 -3.27 10.17 6.46
CA VAL A 14 -2.74 9.12 5.58
C VAL A 14 -2.84 7.77 6.27
N VAL A 15 -3.63 6.86 5.72
CA VAL A 15 -3.79 5.49 6.23
C VAL A 15 -2.95 4.53 5.38
N VAL A 16 -2.04 3.78 6.00
CA VAL A 16 -1.15 2.83 5.32
C VAL A 16 -1.34 1.42 5.89
N THR A 17 -1.94 0.52 5.11
CA THR A 17 -2.07 -0.87 5.48
C THR A 17 -0.74 -1.62 5.28
N GLY A 18 -0.38 -2.53 6.19
CA GLY A 18 0.95 -3.15 6.20
C GLY A 18 2.06 -2.15 6.54
N GLY A 19 1.75 -1.08 7.30
CA GLY A 19 2.64 0.05 7.57
C GLY A 19 3.82 -0.25 8.51
N GLY A 20 3.87 -1.42 9.14
CA GLY A 20 4.89 -1.73 10.15
C GLY A 20 6.26 -2.12 9.58
N THR A 21 6.36 -2.59 8.33
CA THR A 21 7.61 -3.11 7.76
C THR A 21 7.75 -2.77 6.27
N GLY A 22 8.95 -2.96 5.72
CA GLY A 22 9.24 -2.95 4.30
C GLY A 22 8.71 -1.72 3.55
N ILE A 23 7.99 -1.97 2.45
CA ILE A 23 7.41 -0.94 1.58
C ILE A 23 6.43 -0.05 2.36
N GLY A 24 5.53 -0.64 3.16
CA GLY A 24 4.52 0.12 3.91
C GLY A 24 5.14 1.10 4.91
N ARG A 25 6.19 0.68 5.63
CA ARG A 25 6.91 1.56 6.55
C ARG A 25 7.64 2.69 5.81
N ALA A 26 8.25 2.40 4.66
CA ALA A 26 8.91 3.42 3.86
C ALA A 26 7.92 4.45 3.30
N ILE A 27 6.73 4.01 2.87
CA ILE A 27 5.64 4.89 2.46
C ILE A 27 5.21 5.78 3.62
N ALA A 28 4.93 5.18 4.78
CA ALA A 28 4.56 5.91 5.99
C ALA A 28 5.61 6.95 6.39
N GLY A 29 6.91 6.58 6.29
CA GLY A 29 8.03 7.48 6.57
C GLY A 29 8.10 8.68 5.62
N ALA A 30 7.77 8.51 4.34
CA ALA A 30 7.74 9.61 3.39
C ALA A 30 6.69 10.66 3.77
N PHE A 31 5.47 10.23 4.13
CA PHE A 31 4.43 11.15 4.60
C PHE A 31 4.72 11.75 5.97
N ALA A 32 5.32 10.98 6.87
CA ALA A 32 5.75 11.51 8.17
C ALA A 32 6.80 12.62 8.01
N ALA A 33 7.75 12.47 7.07
CA ALA A 33 8.75 13.51 6.78
C ALA A 33 8.13 14.84 6.34
N ASP A 34 6.95 14.81 5.71
CA ASP A 34 6.18 16.01 5.37
C ASP A 34 5.38 16.59 6.55
N GLY A 35 5.45 15.97 7.74
CA GLY A 35 4.71 16.41 8.92
C GLY A 35 3.25 15.97 8.95
N GLU A 36 2.82 15.04 8.11
CA GLU A 36 1.44 14.57 8.00
C GLU A 36 1.01 13.69 9.19
N ARG A 37 -0.28 13.45 9.34
CA ARG A 37 -0.83 12.48 10.29
C ARG A 37 -0.91 11.12 9.63
N VAL A 38 -0.07 10.18 10.08
CA VAL A 38 0.07 8.85 9.47
C VAL A 38 -0.47 7.77 10.40
N VAL A 39 -1.35 6.92 9.89
CA VAL A 39 -1.94 5.80 10.62
C VAL A 39 -1.43 4.49 10.03
N LEU A 40 -0.67 3.73 10.81
CA LEU A 40 -0.12 2.43 10.44
C LEU A 40 -1.11 1.32 10.79
N LEU A 41 -1.45 0.47 9.84
CA LEU A 41 -2.26 -0.73 10.07
C LEU A 41 -1.49 -2.02 9.81
N GLY A 42 -1.81 -3.06 10.54
CA GLY A 42 -1.26 -4.39 10.36
C GLY A 42 -1.66 -5.35 11.48
N ARG A 43 -1.28 -6.62 11.34
CA ARG A 43 -1.67 -7.69 12.28
C ARG A 43 -0.85 -7.74 13.55
N ARG A 44 0.41 -7.27 13.51
CA ARG A 44 1.40 -7.39 14.61
C ARG A 44 1.52 -6.07 15.35
N ALA A 45 0.84 -5.98 16.50
CA ALA A 45 0.80 -4.75 17.31
C ALA A 45 2.19 -4.26 17.74
N ASP A 46 3.06 -5.18 18.18
CA ASP A 46 4.43 -4.88 18.62
C ASP A 46 5.30 -4.32 17.48
N VAL A 47 5.12 -4.81 16.24
CA VAL A 47 5.83 -4.32 15.06
C VAL A 47 5.35 -2.92 14.69
N LEU A 48 4.03 -2.68 14.76
CA LEU A 48 3.44 -1.38 14.48
C LEU A 48 3.88 -0.33 15.50
N ALA A 49 3.87 -0.68 16.78
CA ALA A 49 4.30 0.21 17.86
C ALA A 49 5.76 0.67 17.65
N ARG A 50 6.68 -0.29 17.44
CA ARG A 50 8.09 0.03 17.16
C ARG A 50 8.28 0.87 15.90
N ALA A 51 7.50 0.60 14.85
CA ALA A 51 7.55 1.38 13.62
C ALA A 51 7.07 2.82 13.85
N ALA A 52 5.96 2.99 14.58
CA ALA A 52 5.42 4.31 14.91
C ALA A 52 6.38 5.14 15.78
N GLU A 53 6.95 4.54 16.84
CA GLU A 53 7.95 5.17 17.68
C GLU A 53 9.16 5.66 16.88
N ARG A 54 9.68 4.80 16.01
CA ARG A 54 10.81 5.12 15.15
C ARG A 54 10.48 6.27 14.19
N LEU A 55 9.37 6.18 13.46
CA LEU A 55 8.96 7.22 12.52
C LEU A 55 8.66 8.55 13.23
N GLN A 56 8.05 8.52 14.43
CA GLN A 56 7.82 9.70 15.23
C GLN A 56 9.15 10.37 15.67
N ALA A 57 10.16 9.56 16.01
CA ALA A 57 11.48 10.07 16.38
C ALA A 57 12.23 10.67 15.16
N GLU A 58 12.10 10.06 13.99
CA GLU A 58 12.71 10.52 12.74
C GLU A 58 12.00 11.78 12.17
N ALA A 59 10.71 11.96 12.47
CA ALA A 59 9.87 13.07 12.02
C ALA A 59 9.05 13.68 13.16
N PRO A 60 9.67 14.50 14.03
CA PRO A 60 9.01 15.04 15.24
C PRO A 60 7.76 15.89 14.96
N ASN A 61 7.69 16.49 13.78
CA ASN A 61 6.55 17.32 13.37
C ASN A 61 5.35 16.50 12.84
N ALA A 62 5.50 15.20 12.61
CA ALA A 62 4.40 14.34 12.20
C ALA A 62 3.55 13.93 13.41
N ALA A 63 2.41 13.32 13.13
CA ALA A 63 1.65 12.55 14.11
C ALA A 63 1.55 11.10 13.61
N VAL A 64 2.28 10.17 14.22
CA VAL A 64 2.31 8.78 13.79
C VAL A 64 1.53 7.93 14.79
N LEU A 65 0.41 7.39 14.33
CA LEU A 65 -0.47 6.51 15.10
C LEU A 65 -0.44 5.10 14.50
N TRP A 66 -0.94 4.14 15.25
CA TRP A 66 -1.08 2.78 14.75
C TRP A 66 -2.31 2.10 15.34
N HIS A 67 -2.84 1.14 14.60
CA HIS A 67 -3.93 0.27 15.06
C HIS A 67 -3.75 -1.14 14.53
N ARG A 68 -4.00 -2.15 15.39
CA ARG A 68 -3.98 -3.55 14.96
C ARG A 68 -5.23 -3.84 14.12
N CYS A 69 -5.04 -4.34 12.90
CA CYS A 69 -6.14 -4.74 12.03
C CYS A 69 -5.65 -5.80 11.02
N ASP A 70 -6.34 -6.92 10.95
CA ASP A 70 -6.28 -7.81 9.80
C ASP A 70 -7.30 -7.33 8.77
N VAL A 71 -6.81 -6.78 7.67
CA VAL A 71 -7.66 -6.19 6.62
C VAL A 71 -8.57 -7.23 5.93
N SER A 72 -8.31 -8.53 6.10
CA SER A 72 -9.15 -9.60 5.56
C SER A 72 -10.34 -9.96 6.45
N VAL A 73 -10.40 -9.40 7.67
CA VAL A 73 -11.46 -9.67 8.67
C VAL A 73 -12.40 -8.47 8.76
N PRO A 74 -13.66 -8.58 8.29
CA PRO A 74 -14.60 -7.45 8.25
C PRO A 74 -14.81 -6.76 9.60
N ASP A 75 -14.92 -7.52 10.68
CA ASP A 75 -15.15 -6.97 12.03
C ASP A 75 -13.93 -6.17 12.53
N GLU A 76 -12.70 -6.57 12.17
CA GLU A 76 -11.50 -5.82 12.53
C GLU A 76 -11.40 -4.52 11.70
N VAL A 77 -11.81 -4.54 10.43
CA VAL A 77 -11.87 -3.35 9.57
C VAL A 77 -12.92 -2.36 10.11
N GLU A 78 -14.09 -2.85 10.52
CA GLU A 78 -15.12 -2.01 11.12
C GLU A 78 -14.67 -1.42 12.46
N GLY A 79 -14.02 -2.22 13.32
CA GLY A 79 -13.42 -1.74 14.56
C GLY A 79 -12.36 -0.67 14.33
N PHE A 80 -11.51 -0.86 13.32
CA PHE A 80 -10.56 0.16 12.89
C PHE A 80 -11.26 1.46 12.43
N ARG A 81 -12.30 1.35 11.59
CA ARG A 81 -13.06 2.53 11.15
C ARG A 81 -13.60 3.33 12.33
N GLN A 82 -14.21 2.67 13.33
CA GLN A 82 -14.74 3.31 14.53
C GLN A 82 -13.63 4.00 15.32
N TRP A 83 -12.51 3.33 15.54
CA TRP A 83 -11.33 3.89 16.20
C TRP A 83 -10.78 5.11 15.43
N LEU A 84 -10.66 5.03 14.11
CA LEU A 84 -10.19 6.14 13.27
C LEU A 84 -11.05 7.39 13.48
N LEU A 85 -12.37 7.22 13.47
CA LEU A 85 -13.32 8.34 13.61
C LEU A 85 -13.23 8.99 15.00
N SER A 86 -12.96 8.21 16.06
CA SER A 86 -12.85 8.74 17.43
C SER A 86 -11.49 9.37 17.72
N GLU A 87 -10.40 8.77 17.26
CA GLU A 87 -9.04 9.15 17.67
C GLU A 87 -8.33 10.05 16.66
N VAL A 88 -8.72 9.97 15.37
CA VAL A 88 -8.03 10.67 14.28
C VAL A 88 -8.89 11.78 13.69
N GLY A 89 -10.15 11.46 13.42
CA GLY A 89 -11.12 12.38 12.86
C GLY A 89 -11.90 11.78 11.67
N PRO A 90 -12.89 12.53 11.15
CA PRO A 90 -13.85 12.01 10.18
C PRO A 90 -13.35 11.96 8.74
N THR A 91 -12.17 12.53 8.46
CA THR A 91 -11.68 12.68 7.08
C THR A 91 -10.36 11.96 6.87
N VAL A 92 -10.27 11.19 5.78
CA VAL A 92 -9.05 10.54 5.29
C VAL A 92 -8.68 11.18 3.95
N ASP A 93 -7.45 11.64 3.82
CA ASP A 93 -6.96 12.25 2.59
C ASP A 93 -6.34 11.22 1.65
N VAL A 94 -5.59 10.27 2.21
CA VAL A 94 -4.86 9.27 1.44
C VAL A 94 -5.06 7.88 2.07
N LEU A 95 -5.51 6.93 1.26
CA LEU A 95 -5.55 5.51 1.60
C LEU A 95 -4.52 4.76 0.76
N VAL A 96 -3.52 4.15 1.41
CA VAL A 96 -2.55 3.28 0.76
C VAL A 96 -2.82 1.83 1.13
N ASN A 97 -3.34 1.06 0.19
CA ASN A 97 -3.57 -0.37 0.33
C ASN A 97 -2.29 -1.13 -0.03
N ASN A 98 -1.45 -1.34 0.98
CA ASN A 98 -0.17 -2.03 0.82
C ASN A 98 -0.15 -3.40 1.51
N ALA A 99 -1.04 -3.68 2.46
CA ALA A 99 -1.11 -4.97 3.11
C ALA A 99 -1.23 -6.11 2.10
N GLY A 100 -0.49 -7.18 2.34
CA GLY A 100 -0.48 -8.36 1.51
C GLY A 100 0.76 -9.19 1.76
N GLY A 101 0.77 -10.36 1.19
CA GLY A 101 1.89 -11.29 1.31
C GLY A 101 1.83 -12.38 0.25
N VAL A 102 2.85 -13.21 0.25
CA VAL A 102 2.94 -14.36 -0.63
C VAL A 102 3.35 -15.58 0.18
N SER A 103 2.63 -16.65 -0.02
CA SER A 103 2.97 -17.99 0.42
C SER A 103 2.81 -18.96 -0.75
N SER A 104 3.22 -20.18 -0.58
CA SER A 104 3.06 -21.23 -1.58
C SER A 104 2.57 -22.50 -0.89
N VAL A 105 1.85 -23.29 -1.64
CA VAL A 105 1.44 -24.63 -1.27
C VAL A 105 2.10 -25.62 -2.24
N PRO A 106 2.49 -26.82 -1.82
CA PRO A 106 3.01 -27.85 -2.72
C PRO A 106 2.04 -28.15 -3.88
N GLY A 107 2.58 -28.44 -5.08
CA GLY A 107 1.75 -28.69 -6.25
C GLY A 107 0.88 -29.95 -6.17
N ASP A 108 1.24 -30.88 -5.28
CA ASP A 108 0.55 -32.14 -4.97
C ASP A 108 -0.29 -32.05 -3.67
N ALA A 109 -0.44 -30.86 -3.09
CA ALA A 109 -1.25 -30.65 -1.89
C ALA A 109 -2.72 -31.08 -2.11
N PRO A 110 -3.40 -31.60 -1.07
CA PRO A 110 -4.82 -31.90 -1.15
C PRO A 110 -5.64 -30.67 -1.54
N LEU A 111 -6.70 -30.86 -2.34
CA LEU A 111 -7.58 -29.77 -2.82
C LEU A 111 -8.07 -28.86 -1.69
N ARG A 112 -8.35 -29.40 -0.51
CA ARG A 112 -8.79 -28.62 0.65
C ARG A 112 -7.71 -27.63 1.13
N GLU A 113 -6.46 -28.08 1.16
CA GLU A 113 -5.31 -27.25 1.54
C GLU A 113 -5.04 -26.20 0.45
N ALA A 114 -5.04 -26.60 -0.81
CA ALA A 114 -4.90 -25.69 -1.94
C ALA A 114 -6.00 -24.59 -1.94
N ALA A 115 -7.26 -24.97 -1.63
CA ALA A 115 -8.36 -24.02 -1.53
C ALA A 115 -8.18 -23.05 -0.35
N ALA A 116 -7.82 -23.54 0.84
CA ALA A 116 -7.56 -22.70 1.99
C ALA A 116 -6.45 -21.68 1.71
N HIS A 117 -5.33 -22.14 1.15
CA HIS A 117 -4.24 -21.24 0.70
C HIS A 117 -4.73 -20.19 -0.30
N ALA A 118 -5.56 -20.60 -1.27
CA ALA A 118 -6.08 -19.65 -2.27
C ALA A 118 -6.93 -18.56 -1.59
N TRP A 119 -7.80 -18.91 -0.66
CA TRP A 119 -8.61 -17.95 0.09
C TRP A 119 -7.78 -17.03 0.97
N ASP A 120 -6.73 -17.53 1.64
CA ASP A 120 -5.83 -16.68 2.44
C ASP A 120 -5.10 -15.64 1.60
N ILE A 121 -4.61 -16.04 0.42
CA ILE A 121 -3.95 -15.12 -0.52
C ILE A 121 -4.92 -14.08 -1.07
N LEU A 122 -6.10 -14.50 -1.50
CA LEU A 122 -7.13 -13.57 -1.99
C LEU A 122 -7.61 -12.65 -0.86
N GLY A 123 -7.83 -13.20 0.33
CA GLY A 123 -8.27 -12.46 1.51
C GLY A 123 -7.35 -11.28 1.81
N SER A 124 -6.06 -11.54 1.99
CA SER A 124 -5.10 -10.49 2.39
C SER A 124 -4.72 -9.53 1.26
N ASN A 125 -4.66 -9.98 0.00
CA ASN A 125 -4.13 -9.18 -1.11
C ASN A 125 -5.19 -8.47 -1.96
N LEU A 126 -6.43 -8.97 -2.00
CA LEU A 126 -7.52 -8.42 -2.82
C LEU A 126 -8.73 -8.02 -1.99
N VAL A 127 -9.30 -8.97 -1.23
CA VAL A 127 -10.51 -8.70 -0.45
C VAL A 127 -10.24 -7.65 0.61
N GLY A 128 -9.09 -7.71 1.29
CA GLY A 128 -8.69 -6.70 2.27
C GLY A 128 -8.57 -5.30 1.66
N THR A 129 -8.05 -5.18 0.44
CA THR A 129 -8.03 -3.91 -0.31
C THR A 129 -9.45 -3.39 -0.54
N TYR A 130 -10.36 -4.27 -0.98
CA TYR A 130 -11.76 -3.91 -1.19
C TYR A 130 -12.45 -3.47 0.11
N LEU A 131 -12.29 -4.23 1.21
CA LEU A 131 -12.89 -3.92 2.50
C LEU A 131 -12.41 -2.58 3.05
N MET A 132 -11.12 -2.28 2.95
CA MET A 132 -10.55 -1.00 3.39
C MET A 132 -11.12 0.17 2.58
N VAL A 133 -11.23 0.03 1.26
CA VAL A 133 -11.88 1.06 0.44
C VAL A 133 -13.34 1.22 0.84
N HIS A 134 -14.09 0.13 0.93
CA HIS A 134 -15.50 0.16 1.27
C HIS A 134 -15.76 0.84 2.63
N ALA A 135 -14.96 0.50 3.64
CA ALA A 135 -15.10 1.06 4.98
C ALA A 135 -14.75 2.56 5.06
N LEU A 136 -13.74 2.99 4.30
CA LEU A 136 -13.25 4.38 4.36
C LEU A 136 -13.83 5.30 3.28
N LEU A 137 -14.48 4.77 2.26
CA LEU A 137 -15.05 5.55 1.16
C LEU A 137 -15.95 6.72 1.61
N PRO A 138 -16.83 6.57 2.62
CA PRO A 138 -17.63 7.69 3.12
C PRO A 138 -16.81 8.80 3.79
N HIS A 139 -15.58 8.50 4.16
CA HIS A 139 -14.68 9.36 4.92
C HIS A 139 -13.52 9.92 4.08
N LEU A 140 -13.40 9.50 2.82
CA LEU A 140 -12.40 10.06 1.91
C LEU A 140 -12.73 11.52 1.58
N ARG A 141 -11.70 12.37 1.58
CA ARG A 141 -11.82 13.79 1.21
C ARG A 141 -12.43 13.95 -0.17
N ARG A 142 -13.36 14.89 -0.32
CA ARG A 142 -14.01 15.24 -1.57
C ARG A 142 -14.07 16.76 -1.78
N PRO A 143 -13.54 17.29 -2.87
CA PRO A 143 -12.58 16.65 -3.78
C PRO A 143 -11.19 16.50 -3.13
N GLY A 144 -10.31 15.76 -3.78
CA GLY A 144 -8.89 15.68 -3.39
C GLY A 144 -8.46 14.40 -2.71
N GLY A 145 -9.38 13.45 -2.46
CA GLY A 145 -9.02 12.13 -1.91
C GLY A 145 -8.12 11.31 -2.84
N ARG A 146 -7.26 10.48 -2.25
CA ARG A 146 -6.29 9.64 -2.97
C ARG A 146 -6.37 8.20 -2.50
N ILE A 147 -6.52 7.26 -3.42
CA ILE A 147 -6.41 5.81 -3.14
C ILE A 147 -5.24 5.28 -3.97
N ILE A 148 -4.26 4.68 -3.31
CA ILE A 148 -3.11 4.06 -3.97
C ILE A 148 -3.05 2.58 -3.58
N ASN A 149 -3.18 1.71 -4.55
CA ASN A 149 -3.17 0.26 -4.36
C ASN A 149 -1.79 -0.31 -4.73
N ILE A 150 -1.16 -1.07 -3.84
CA ILE A 150 0.08 -1.76 -4.14
C ILE A 150 -0.23 -3.11 -4.79
N SER A 151 -0.05 -3.15 -6.12
CA SER A 151 -0.11 -4.34 -6.92
C SER A 151 1.28 -5.02 -7.02
N SER A 152 1.64 -5.54 -8.16
CA SER A 152 2.94 -6.17 -8.45
C SER A 152 3.09 -6.37 -9.94
N ILE A 153 4.33 -6.42 -10.46
CA ILE A 153 4.56 -6.93 -11.82
C ILE A 153 4.05 -8.36 -12.01
N ALA A 154 3.89 -9.13 -10.94
CA ALA A 154 3.30 -10.48 -10.99
C ALA A 154 1.86 -10.48 -11.53
N ALA A 155 1.12 -9.38 -11.37
CA ALA A 155 -0.21 -9.19 -11.95
C ALA A 155 -0.21 -9.26 -13.48
N LEU A 156 0.87 -8.80 -14.11
CA LEU A 156 0.98 -8.65 -15.56
C LEU A 156 1.88 -9.74 -16.18
N ARG A 157 2.89 -10.17 -15.43
CA ARG A 157 3.90 -11.11 -15.88
C ARG A 157 3.54 -12.56 -15.55
N GLY A 158 2.72 -12.77 -14.53
CA GLY A 158 2.45 -14.09 -13.95
C GLY A 158 3.60 -14.61 -13.08
N GLY A 159 3.59 -15.92 -12.80
CA GLY A 159 4.65 -16.61 -12.05
C GLY A 159 4.47 -16.64 -10.53
N GLY A 160 3.38 -16.10 -9.99
CA GLY A 160 3.07 -16.08 -8.56
C GLY A 160 1.84 -16.89 -8.16
N GLY A 161 1.28 -17.72 -9.05
CA GLY A 161 0.06 -18.48 -8.75
C GLY A 161 -1.10 -17.58 -8.31
N MET A 162 -1.75 -17.94 -7.19
CA MET A 162 -2.86 -17.15 -6.62
C MET A 162 -2.48 -15.72 -6.25
N TYR A 163 -1.22 -15.46 -5.88
CA TYR A 163 -0.75 -14.10 -5.66
C TYR A 163 -0.83 -13.23 -6.94
N SER A 164 -0.44 -13.79 -8.10
CA SER A 164 -0.57 -13.09 -9.39
C SER A 164 -2.03 -12.79 -9.70
N ALA A 165 -2.93 -13.75 -9.49
CA ALA A 165 -4.37 -13.56 -9.68
C ALA A 165 -4.93 -12.47 -8.74
N ALA A 166 -4.57 -12.49 -7.46
CA ALA A 166 -4.98 -11.46 -6.51
C ALA A 166 -4.49 -10.06 -6.92
N LYS A 167 -3.22 -9.93 -7.31
CA LYS A 167 -2.64 -8.65 -7.72
C LYS A 167 -3.17 -8.15 -9.08
N ALA A 168 -3.58 -9.05 -9.98
CA ALA A 168 -4.33 -8.70 -11.19
C ALA A 168 -5.75 -8.22 -10.84
N GLY A 169 -6.41 -8.86 -9.87
CA GLY A 169 -7.70 -8.40 -9.33
C GLY A 169 -7.63 -7.00 -8.74
N VAL A 170 -6.53 -6.64 -8.07
CA VAL A 170 -6.28 -5.27 -7.58
C VAL A 170 -6.25 -4.25 -8.71
N LEU A 171 -5.72 -4.60 -9.90
CA LEU A 171 -5.74 -3.69 -11.06
C LEU A 171 -7.18 -3.48 -11.56
N GLY A 172 -7.95 -4.56 -11.69
CA GLY A 172 -9.37 -4.47 -12.06
C GLY A 172 -10.17 -3.60 -11.08
N LEU A 173 -9.94 -3.78 -9.77
CA LEU A 173 -10.54 -2.95 -8.73
C LEU A 173 -10.11 -1.48 -8.86
N THR A 174 -8.85 -1.21 -9.14
CA THR A 174 -8.32 0.15 -9.37
C THR A 174 -9.03 0.85 -10.52
N TYR A 175 -9.22 0.17 -11.65
CA TYR A 175 -9.90 0.74 -12.81
C TYR A 175 -11.37 1.04 -12.53
N SER A 176 -12.09 0.11 -11.89
CA SER A 176 -13.50 0.32 -11.52
C SER A 176 -13.62 1.54 -10.60
N LEU A 177 -12.86 1.57 -9.52
CA LEU A 177 -12.92 2.68 -8.55
C LEU A 177 -12.50 4.02 -9.16
N ALA A 178 -11.54 4.04 -10.09
CA ALA A 178 -11.13 5.27 -10.77
C ALA A 178 -12.28 5.87 -11.60
N GLY A 179 -13.03 5.01 -12.31
CA GLY A 179 -14.22 5.43 -13.05
C GLY A 179 -15.34 5.93 -12.15
N ASP A 180 -15.62 5.18 -11.08
CA ASP A 180 -16.72 5.47 -10.17
C ASP A 180 -16.48 6.75 -9.34
N LEU A 181 -15.23 6.99 -8.88
CA LEU A 181 -14.88 8.05 -7.93
C LEU A 181 -14.29 9.30 -8.58
N GLY A 182 -13.88 9.20 -9.84
CA GLY A 182 -13.37 10.36 -10.60
C GLY A 182 -14.31 11.56 -10.61
N PRO A 183 -15.64 11.41 -10.82
CA PRO A 183 -16.59 12.50 -10.73
C PRO A 183 -16.63 13.21 -9.37
N GLU A 184 -16.22 12.53 -8.30
CA GLU A 184 -16.14 13.08 -6.94
C GLU A 184 -14.80 13.75 -6.63
N GLY A 185 -13.88 13.81 -7.61
CA GLY A 185 -12.54 14.38 -7.46
C GLY A 185 -11.57 13.51 -6.66
N ILE A 186 -11.84 12.20 -6.56
CA ILE A 186 -10.96 11.21 -5.93
C ILE A 186 -10.17 10.50 -7.04
N THR A 187 -8.84 10.43 -6.91
CA THR A 187 -8.03 9.62 -7.82
C THR A 187 -7.73 8.25 -7.22
N VAL A 188 -7.74 7.22 -8.07
CA VAL A 188 -7.44 5.84 -7.68
C VAL A 188 -6.40 5.28 -8.65
N ASN A 189 -5.22 4.94 -8.12
CA ASN A 189 -4.10 4.46 -8.92
C ASN A 189 -3.48 3.20 -8.28
N ALA A 190 -2.72 2.46 -9.07
CA ALA A 190 -1.93 1.34 -8.59
C ALA A 190 -0.43 1.61 -8.79
N VAL A 191 0.38 1.07 -7.89
CA VAL A 191 1.83 0.93 -8.10
C VAL A 191 2.13 -0.55 -8.28
N ALA A 192 2.94 -0.90 -9.29
CA ALA A 192 3.36 -2.26 -9.59
C ALA A 192 4.88 -2.42 -9.36
N PRO A 193 5.30 -2.78 -8.12
CA PRO A 193 6.70 -3.01 -7.81
C PRO A 193 7.28 -4.21 -8.56
N GLY A 194 8.57 -4.12 -8.86
CA GLY A 194 9.42 -5.26 -9.24
C GLY A 194 9.93 -6.01 -8.01
N MET A 195 11.17 -6.52 -8.12
CA MET A 195 11.87 -7.10 -6.98
C MET A 195 12.37 -5.96 -6.05
N VAL A 196 11.81 -5.90 -4.85
CA VAL A 196 12.20 -4.94 -3.80
C VAL A 196 12.81 -5.72 -2.65
N LEU A 197 14.07 -5.45 -2.34
CA LEU A 197 14.77 -6.02 -1.19
C LEU A 197 14.52 -5.19 0.09
N ASP A 198 15.17 -5.57 1.17
CA ASP A 198 14.98 -4.95 2.50
C ASP A 198 13.53 -5.03 3.00
N THR A 199 12.83 -6.12 2.62
CA THR A 199 11.47 -6.43 3.04
C THR A 199 11.37 -7.86 3.56
N GLU A 200 10.40 -8.12 4.43
CA GLU A 200 10.08 -9.49 4.88
C GLU A 200 9.36 -10.33 3.80
N PHE A 201 9.03 -9.72 2.66
CA PHE A 201 8.17 -10.33 1.63
C PHE A 201 8.71 -11.63 1.06
N PHE A 202 10.00 -11.69 0.81
CA PHE A 202 10.61 -12.89 0.23
C PHE A 202 11.02 -13.92 1.29
N GLY A 203 11.36 -13.49 2.52
CA GLY A 203 11.92 -14.37 3.54
C GLY A 203 13.08 -15.20 2.98
N ASP A 204 13.15 -16.47 3.37
CA ASP A 204 14.20 -17.41 2.91
C ASP A 204 14.10 -17.80 1.42
N ARG A 205 13.06 -17.34 0.72
CA ARG A 205 12.88 -17.61 -0.72
C ARG A 205 13.77 -16.77 -1.61
N MET A 206 14.42 -15.71 -1.08
CA MET A 206 15.39 -14.91 -1.82
C MET A 206 16.80 -15.44 -1.56
N THR A 207 17.28 -16.30 -2.47
CA THR A 207 18.67 -16.75 -2.46
C THR A 207 19.56 -15.79 -3.28
N PRO A 208 20.89 -15.75 -3.02
CA PRO A 208 21.81 -14.93 -3.80
C PRO A 208 21.73 -15.20 -5.32
N GLU A 209 21.53 -16.46 -5.71
CA GLU A 209 21.42 -16.85 -7.12
C GLU A 209 20.12 -16.33 -7.75
N ARG A 210 19.01 -16.36 -6.99
CA ARG A 210 17.71 -15.83 -7.43
C ARG A 210 17.78 -14.31 -7.56
N GLU A 211 18.41 -13.63 -6.63
CA GLU A 211 18.65 -12.20 -6.68
C GLU A 211 19.49 -11.84 -7.91
N ALA A 212 20.68 -12.46 -8.07
CA ALA A 212 21.58 -12.20 -9.19
C ALA A 212 20.88 -12.42 -10.55
N ARG A 213 20.11 -13.51 -10.67
CA ARG A 213 19.34 -13.80 -11.90
C ARG A 213 18.27 -12.73 -12.18
N THR A 214 17.58 -12.23 -11.14
CA THR A 214 16.56 -11.21 -11.31
C THR A 214 17.17 -9.86 -11.64
N VAL A 215 18.26 -9.49 -10.98
CA VAL A 215 19.06 -8.28 -11.28
C VAL A 215 19.56 -8.31 -12.72
N ALA A 216 20.05 -9.47 -13.20
CA ALA A 216 20.51 -9.63 -14.58
C ALA A 216 19.38 -9.42 -15.63
N GLN A 217 18.13 -9.68 -15.27
CA GLN A 217 16.96 -9.44 -16.12
C GLN A 217 16.42 -8.01 -16.03
N THR A 218 16.87 -7.25 -15.02
CA THR A 218 16.39 -5.89 -14.77
C THR A 218 17.32 -4.90 -15.49
N PRO A 219 16.83 -4.06 -16.42
CA PRO A 219 17.64 -3.07 -17.14
C PRO A 219 18.46 -2.15 -16.22
N MET A 220 17.89 -1.72 -15.08
CA MET A 220 18.58 -0.89 -14.09
C MET A 220 19.71 -1.62 -13.33
N ARG A 221 19.86 -2.95 -13.53
CA ARG A 221 20.92 -3.77 -12.95
C ARG A 221 21.06 -3.69 -11.42
N ARG A 222 19.97 -3.38 -10.74
CA ARG A 222 19.86 -3.39 -9.28
C ARG A 222 18.47 -3.84 -8.85
N PRO A 223 18.31 -4.33 -7.61
CA PRO A 223 16.99 -4.46 -7.01
C PRO A 223 16.39 -3.09 -6.72
N GLY A 224 15.08 -3.03 -6.54
CA GLY A 224 14.41 -1.88 -5.96
C GLY A 224 14.61 -1.85 -4.43
N HIS A 225 14.48 -0.66 -3.85
CA HIS A 225 14.41 -0.45 -2.41
C HIS A 225 13.01 0.05 -2.03
N PRO A 226 12.56 -0.12 -0.78
CA PRO A 226 11.27 0.39 -0.31
C PRO A 226 11.05 1.88 -0.62
N ARG A 227 12.10 2.69 -0.56
CA ARG A 227 12.07 4.13 -0.90
C ARG A 227 11.72 4.40 -2.37
N ASP A 228 12.09 3.50 -3.30
CA ASP A 228 11.76 3.66 -4.72
C ASP A 228 10.23 3.59 -4.90
N ILE A 229 9.56 2.72 -4.12
CA ILE A 229 8.11 2.58 -4.13
C ILE A 229 7.44 3.73 -3.38
N ALA A 230 8.00 4.12 -2.22
CA ALA A 230 7.49 5.22 -1.43
C ALA A 230 7.44 6.53 -2.23
N ALA A 231 8.47 6.84 -3.02
CA ALA A 231 8.52 8.01 -3.88
C ALA A 231 7.40 8.02 -4.93
N ALA A 232 7.10 6.87 -5.54
CA ALA A 232 6.02 6.73 -6.51
C ALA A 232 4.64 6.92 -5.86
N VAL A 233 4.42 6.33 -4.68
CA VAL A 233 3.18 6.51 -3.90
C VAL A 233 3.02 7.97 -3.48
N HIS A 234 4.08 8.60 -3.02
CA HIS A 234 4.08 10.00 -2.62
C HIS A 234 3.70 10.93 -3.78
N TYR A 235 4.26 10.70 -4.98
CA TYR A 235 3.86 11.42 -6.18
C TYR A 235 2.37 11.25 -6.48
N LEU A 236 1.87 10.00 -6.53
CA LEU A 236 0.45 9.74 -6.81
C LEU A 236 -0.51 10.32 -5.76
N ALA A 237 -0.03 10.54 -4.54
CA ALA A 237 -0.78 11.16 -3.45
C ALA A 237 -0.68 12.69 -3.43
N SER A 238 0.15 13.30 -4.27
CA SER A 238 0.34 14.75 -4.34
C SER A 238 -0.70 15.45 -5.21
N ASP A 239 -0.71 16.78 -5.16
CA ASP A 239 -1.53 17.60 -6.04
C ASP A 239 -1.02 17.59 -7.49
N ASP A 240 0.28 17.32 -7.70
CA ASP A 240 0.89 17.19 -9.02
C ASP A 240 0.31 16.00 -9.81
N ALA A 241 -0.24 15.01 -9.11
CA ALA A 241 -0.92 13.85 -9.70
C ALA A 241 -2.45 13.99 -9.75
N SER A 242 -3.00 15.21 -9.57
CA SER A 242 -4.46 15.44 -9.50
C SER A 242 -5.23 15.06 -10.76
N PHE A 243 -4.57 14.94 -11.91
CA PHE A 243 -5.16 14.47 -13.17
C PHE A 243 -4.74 13.07 -13.57
N VAL A 244 -4.12 12.30 -12.63
CA VAL A 244 -3.70 10.91 -12.82
C VAL A 244 -4.68 10.01 -12.06
N THR A 245 -5.51 9.25 -12.77
CA THR A 245 -6.42 8.24 -12.18
C THR A 245 -6.56 7.05 -13.10
N GLY A 246 -6.73 5.85 -12.54
CA GLY A 246 -6.77 4.60 -13.29
C GLY A 246 -5.39 4.15 -13.81
N GLU A 247 -4.30 4.74 -13.34
CA GLU A 247 -2.94 4.43 -13.81
C GLU A 247 -2.33 3.29 -13.01
N VAL A 248 -1.50 2.48 -13.69
CA VAL A 248 -0.64 1.46 -13.08
C VAL A 248 0.81 1.87 -13.23
N LEU A 249 1.34 2.57 -12.24
CA LEU A 249 2.71 3.04 -12.26
C LEU A 249 3.70 1.89 -11.98
N HIS A 250 4.47 1.53 -13.01
CA HIS A 250 5.46 0.46 -12.95
C HIS A 250 6.76 0.93 -12.29
N VAL A 251 7.07 0.43 -11.10
CA VAL A 251 8.31 0.74 -10.36
C VAL A 251 9.12 -0.55 -10.22
N ASN A 252 9.76 -0.97 -11.30
CA ASN A 252 10.36 -2.29 -11.40
C ASN A 252 11.76 -2.30 -12.08
N GLY A 253 12.38 -1.14 -12.26
CA GLY A 253 13.71 -1.02 -12.89
C GLY A 253 13.74 -1.44 -14.36
N GLY A 254 12.59 -1.46 -15.05
CA GLY A 254 12.46 -1.88 -16.44
C GLY A 254 12.34 -3.40 -16.62
N TRP A 255 12.18 -4.18 -15.55
CA TRP A 255 11.97 -5.63 -15.65
C TRP A 255 10.68 -5.99 -16.40
N LEU A 256 9.68 -5.11 -16.34
CA LEU A 256 8.50 -5.13 -17.22
C LEU A 256 8.23 -3.70 -17.67
N PHE A 257 8.17 -3.47 -18.98
CA PHE A 257 7.79 -2.18 -19.53
C PHE A 257 6.28 -1.97 -19.45
N GLY A 258 5.83 -0.72 -19.30
CA GLY A 258 4.43 -0.33 -19.27
C GLY A 258 3.70 -0.73 -20.57
N ARG A 259 2.45 -1.13 -20.43
CA ARG A 259 1.56 -1.49 -21.53
C ARG A 259 0.21 -0.83 -21.33
#